data_25375cc99040e7772a9736feab6260e5
#
_entry.id   25375cc99040e7772a9736feab6260e5
#
_cell.length_a   1.000
_cell.length_b   1.000
_cell.length_c   1.000
_cell.angle_alpha   90.00
_cell.angle_beta   90.00
_cell.angle_gamma   90.00
#
_symmetry.space_group_name_H-M   'P 1'
#
loop_
_entity.id
_entity.type
_entity.pdbx_description
1 polymer ?
#
loop_
_entity_poly.entity_id
_entity_poly.type
_entity_poly.pdbx_seq_one_letter_code
_entity_poly.pdbx_strand_id
1 'polypeptide(L)'
;WKLEKDSVEARYFKNTFCLTNNGNKSLTNNWVIYFNQTPIYYQQPINAPLEIECLGSTYYKMYPTEHYQALPPGETITFTILSEGNVINVSSVPEGAYMVTTDEKGKSLQPQNVPIEIELFKPDTQWVSSRNSFPYADGNYFYKQNDDFSKPVDCDMLSLFPAPKKVEKTGGVSSFSQKVCLKFD
;
A
#
# COMPACT_ATOMS: atom_id res chain seq x y z
N TRP A 1 10.66 0.51 -1.26
CA TRP A 1 10.02 1.77 -0.92
C TRP A 1 10.03 2.00 0.58
N LYS A 2 10.15 3.27 0.98
CA LYS A 2 10.24 3.67 2.37
C LYS A 2 9.48 4.97 2.60
N LEU A 3 8.69 5.01 3.68
CA LEU A 3 8.15 6.26 4.21
C LEU A 3 9.24 6.96 5.02
N GLU A 4 9.60 8.18 4.64
CA GLU A 4 10.55 9.00 5.42
C GLU A 4 9.81 9.83 6.47
N LYS A 5 8.72 10.45 6.08
CA LYS A 5 7.91 11.28 6.97
C LYS A 5 6.52 11.48 6.41
N ASP A 6 5.50 11.31 7.25
CA ASP A 6 4.12 11.69 6.93
C ASP A 6 3.88 13.16 7.33
N SER A 7 2.94 13.81 6.64
CA SER A 7 2.53 15.19 6.90
C SER A 7 3.66 16.23 6.88
N VAL A 8 4.48 16.20 5.84
CA VAL A 8 5.35 17.33 5.50
C VAL A 8 4.47 18.41 4.88
N GLU A 9 4.51 19.65 5.39
CA GLU A 9 3.74 20.77 4.85
C GLU A 9 2.25 20.45 4.60
N ALA A 10 1.53 20.27 5.64
CA ALA A 10 0.07 20.27 5.60
C ALA A 10 -0.63 19.15 4.79
N ARG A 11 -0.12 18.66 3.68
CA ARG A 11 -0.77 17.67 2.81
C ARG A 11 0.18 16.80 1.97
N TYR A 12 1.47 16.84 2.28
CA TYR A 12 2.46 16.02 1.60
C TYR A 12 3.10 15.05 2.57
N PHE A 13 3.42 13.87 2.08
CA PHE A 13 4.33 12.94 2.75
C PHE A 13 5.62 12.78 1.94
N LYS A 14 6.71 12.52 2.63
CA LYS A 14 8.02 12.31 2.05
C LYS A 14 8.32 10.82 2.01
N ASN A 15 8.68 10.32 0.84
CA ASN A 15 9.00 8.92 0.65
C ASN A 15 10.23 8.73 -0.25
N THR A 16 10.87 7.57 -0.14
CA THR A 16 12.04 7.18 -0.90
C THR A 16 11.74 5.94 -1.73
N PHE A 17 12.11 6.00 -2.99
CA PHE A 17 12.13 4.86 -3.90
C PHE A 17 13.57 4.40 -4.10
N CYS A 18 13.79 3.09 -4.10
CA CYS A 18 15.04 2.44 -4.46
C CYS A 18 14.73 1.46 -5.59
N LEU A 19 15.25 1.72 -6.78
CA LEU A 19 15.13 0.83 -7.93
C LEU A 19 16.43 0.07 -8.10
N THR A 20 16.44 -1.22 -7.82
CA THR A 20 17.60 -2.09 -7.93
C THR A 20 17.49 -2.99 -9.15
N ASN A 21 18.54 -3.06 -9.96
CA ASN A 21 18.61 -4.00 -11.06
C ASN A 21 19.07 -5.38 -10.55
N ASN A 22 18.12 -6.27 -10.27
CA ASN A 22 18.38 -7.65 -9.87
C ASN A 22 18.60 -8.61 -11.06
N GLY A 23 18.61 -8.08 -12.28
CA GLY A 23 18.88 -8.86 -13.49
C GLY A 23 20.38 -9.12 -13.69
N ASN A 24 20.70 -9.87 -14.74
CA ASN A 24 22.08 -10.19 -15.15
C ASN A 24 22.60 -9.32 -16.30
N LYS A 25 21.81 -8.36 -16.77
CA LYS A 25 22.17 -7.41 -17.83
C LYS A 25 21.88 -5.99 -17.36
N SER A 26 22.59 -5.02 -17.91
CA SER A 26 22.30 -3.61 -17.66
C SER A 26 20.89 -3.26 -18.12
N LEU A 27 20.15 -2.55 -17.27
CA LEU A 27 18.83 -2.04 -17.58
C LEU A 27 19.01 -0.72 -18.34
N THR A 28 18.79 -0.76 -19.65
CA THR A 28 18.88 0.41 -20.55
C THR A 28 17.62 1.27 -20.45
N ASN A 29 17.48 2.32 -21.24
CA ASN A 29 16.36 3.27 -21.18
C ASN A 29 15.06 2.79 -21.87
N ASN A 30 14.92 1.51 -22.12
CA ASN A 30 13.79 0.92 -22.86
C ASN A 30 12.73 0.26 -21.96
N TRP A 31 12.50 0.78 -20.77
CA TRP A 31 11.56 0.22 -19.82
C TRP A 31 10.57 1.26 -19.27
N VAL A 32 9.42 0.78 -18.85
CA VAL A 32 8.41 1.52 -18.09
C VAL A 32 7.93 0.62 -16.96
N ILE A 33 7.94 1.11 -15.73
CA ILE A 33 7.34 0.45 -14.58
C ILE A 33 5.96 1.07 -14.32
N TYR A 34 4.94 0.24 -14.22
CA TYR A 34 3.59 0.62 -13.85
C TYR A 34 3.31 0.15 -12.43
N PHE A 35 2.59 0.94 -11.65
CA PHE A 35 2.21 0.60 -10.28
C PHE A 35 0.99 1.39 -9.83
N ASN A 36 0.35 0.96 -8.74
CA ASN A 36 -0.70 1.72 -8.06
C ASN A 36 -0.18 2.26 -6.75
N GLN A 37 -0.59 3.47 -6.39
CA GLN A 37 -0.37 4.05 -5.07
C GLN A 37 -1.40 5.14 -4.79
N THR A 38 -1.75 5.33 -3.52
CA THR A 38 -2.82 6.24 -3.08
C THR A 38 -2.51 7.74 -3.17
N PRO A 39 -1.28 8.28 -3.24
CA PRO A 39 -1.13 9.71 -3.45
C PRO A 39 -1.75 10.10 -4.81
N ILE A 40 -2.33 11.29 -4.84
CA ILE A 40 -2.96 11.82 -6.06
C ILE A 40 -1.91 12.44 -6.97
N TYR A 41 -0.75 12.78 -6.44
CA TYR A 41 0.29 13.52 -7.14
C TYR A 41 1.67 13.30 -6.53
N TYR A 42 2.68 13.18 -7.38
CA TYR A 42 4.10 13.23 -7.03
C TYR A 42 4.70 14.56 -7.46
N GLN A 43 5.39 15.24 -6.55
CA GLN A 43 6.03 16.51 -6.85
C GLN A 43 7.15 16.33 -7.89
N GLN A 44 7.14 17.18 -8.91
CA GLN A 44 8.13 17.19 -9.97
C GLN A 44 8.96 18.49 -9.90
N PRO A 45 10.22 18.52 -10.41
CA PRO A 45 10.96 17.39 -10.96
C PRO A 45 11.47 16.43 -9.87
N ILE A 46 11.70 15.19 -10.23
CA ILE A 46 12.33 14.20 -9.36
C ILE A 46 13.84 14.39 -9.42
N ASN A 47 14.53 14.33 -8.27
CA ASN A 47 15.99 14.38 -8.22
C ASN A 47 16.61 13.01 -8.58
N ALA A 48 16.28 12.51 -9.75
CA ALA A 48 16.81 11.28 -10.35
C ALA A 48 16.57 11.35 -11.88
N PRO A 49 17.27 10.57 -12.70
CA PRO A 49 17.05 10.53 -14.15
C PRO A 49 15.79 9.73 -14.52
N LEU A 50 14.71 9.91 -13.79
CA LEU A 50 13.43 9.22 -13.90
C LEU A 50 12.29 10.22 -13.86
N GLU A 51 11.18 9.86 -14.46
CA GLU A 51 9.89 10.55 -14.32
C GLU A 51 8.81 9.62 -13.81
N ILE A 52 7.86 10.20 -13.07
CA ILE A 52 6.62 9.52 -12.63
C ILE A 52 5.44 10.32 -13.16
N GLU A 53 4.56 9.66 -13.90
CA GLU A 53 3.35 10.25 -14.48
C GLU A 53 2.11 9.52 -13.97
N CYS A 54 1.09 10.28 -13.56
CA CYS A 54 -0.22 9.75 -13.21
C CYS A 54 -1.02 9.49 -14.49
N LEU A 55 -1.46 8.27 -14.68
CA LEU A 55 -2.30 7.87 -15.81
C LEU A 55 -3.80 7.99 -15.50
N GLY A 56 -4.14 8.15 -14.24
CA GLY A 56 -5.50 8.33 -13.75
C GLY A 56 -5.70 7.68 -12.38
N SER A 57 -6.44 8.35 -11.51
CA SER A 57 -6.69 7.90 -10.14
C SER A 57 -5.40 7.57 -9.38
N THR A 58 -5.20 6.30 -9.06
CA THR A 58 -4.02 5.79 -8.31
C THR A 58 -3.02 5.07 -9.19
N TYR A 59 -3.17 5.11 -10.51
CA TYR A 59 -2.34 4.38 -11.45
C TYR A 59 -1.24 5.24 -12.03
N TYR A 60 -0.01 4.78 -11.92
CA TYR A 60 1.20 5.53 -12.29
C TYR A 60 2.09 4.74 -13.22
N LYS A 61 2.88 5.46 -14.01
CA LYS A 61 4.05 4.93 -14.70
C LYS A 61 5.31 5.68 -14.26
N MET A 62 6.41 4.95 -14.12
CA MET A 62 7.76 5.48 -13.91
C MET A 62 8.64 5.04 -15.08
N TYR A 63 9.40 5.95 -15.65
CA TYR A 63 10.22 5.69 -16.82
C TYR A 63 11.49 6.56 -16.82
N PRO A 64 12.55 6.12 -17.54
CA PRO A 64 13.79 6.87 -17.65
C PRO A 64 13.65 8.15 -18.47
N THR A 65 14.35 9.20 -18.05
CA THR A 65 14.54 10.44 -18.84
C THR A 65 15.67 10.30 -19.85
N GLU A 66 15.88 11.31 -20.68
CA GLU A 66 17.02 11.38 -21.59
C GLU A 66 18.40 11.39 -20.88
N HIS A 67 18.43 11.76 -19.59
CA HIS A 67 19.65 11.77 -18.78
C HIS A 67 19.93 10.42 -18.09
N TYR A 68 19.05 9.45 -18.27
CA TYR A 68 19.21 8.14 -17.67
C TYR A 68 20.40 7.39 -18.29
N GLN A 69 21.29 6.91 -17.45
CA GLN A 69 22.34 5.98 -17.83
C GLN A 69 21.93 4.56 -17.50
N ALA A 70 22.36 3.61 -18.32
CA ALA A 70 22.04 2.20 -18.07
C ALA A 70 22.45 1.79 -16.66
N LEU A 71 21.53 1.16 -15.95
CA LEU A 71 21.73 0.68 -14.59
C LEU A 71 22.34 -0.73 -14.62
N PRO A 72 23.60 -0.91 -14.21
CA PRO A 72 24.25 -2.21 -14.20
C PRO A 72 23.57 -3.21 -13.26
N PRO A 73 23.81 -4.53 -13.43
CA PRO A 73 23.39 -5.53 -12.46
C PRO A 73 23.87 -5.23 -11.05
N GLY A 74 22.98 -5.34 -10.06
CA GLY A 74 23.24 -5.09 -8.65
C GLY A 74 23.23 -3.60 -8.25
N GLU A 75 23.24 -2.67 -9.17
CA GLU A 75 23.21 -1.23 -8.88
C GLU A 75 21.78 -0.75 -8.56
N THR A 76 21.72 0.36 -7.81
CA THR A 76 20.46 0.93 -7.32
C THR A 76 20.39 2.43 -7.59
N ILE A 77 19.29 2.89 -8.15
CA ILE A 77 18.92 4.30 -8.18
C ILE A 77 18.04 4.58 -6.96
N THR A 78 18.42 5.55 -6.15
CA THR A 78 17.64 5.99 -4.98
C THR A 78 17.24 7.44 -5.15
N PHE A 79 15.98 7.74 -4.91
CA PHE A 79 15.48 9.11 -4.91
C PHE A 79 14.37 9.29 -3.87
N THR A 80 14.28 10.52 -3.36
CA THR A 80 13.26 10.91 -2.41
C THR A 80 12.32 11.92 -3.06
N ILE A 81 11.02 11.76 -2.82
CA ILE A 81 9.98 12.58 -3.44
C ILE A 81 8.92 12.99 -2.42
N LEU A 82 8.33 14.17 -2.61
CA LEU A 82 7.10 14.57 -1.93
C LEU A 82 5.89 14.09 -2.73
N SER A 83 4.94 13.50 -2.02
CA SER A 83 3.71 12.97 -2.58
C SER A 83 2.52 13.60 -1.87
N GLU A 84 1.51 14.03 -2.63
CA GLU A 84 0.32 14.64 -2.06
C GLU A 84 -0.58 13.57 -1.42
N GLY A 85 -1.00 13.82 -0.20
CA GLY A 85 -1.82 12.92 0.60
C GLY A 85 -1.19 12.59 1.95
N ASN A 86 -1.74 11.59 2.61
CA ASN A 86 -1.25 11.06 3.87
C ASN A 86 -1.11 9.54 3.76
N VAL A 87 -0.11 9.00 4.42
CA VAL A 87 -0.01 7.55 4.63
C VAL A 87 -0.82 7.18 5.84
N ILE A 88 -1.97 6.53 5.65
CA ILE A 88 -2.91 6.20 6.73
C ILE A 88 -2.65 4.79 7.25
N ASN A 89 -2.23 3.90 6.38
CA ASN A 89 -1.95 2.50 6.69
C ASN A 89 -1.10 1.86 5.60
N VAL A 90 -0.88 0.57 5.68
CA VAL A 90 -0.08 -0.20 4.72
C VAL A 90 -0.65 -0.21 3.29
N SER A 91 -1.93 0.10 3.08
CA SER A 91 -2.50 0.19 1.72
C SER A 91 -2.16 1.49 0.99
N SER A 92 -1.48 2.43 1.65
CA SER A 92 -1.01 3.68 1.04
C SER A 92 0.36 3.54 0.36
N VAL A 93 0.93 2.35 0.33
CA VAL A 93 2.23 2.06 -0.32
C VAL A 93 2.05 1.72 -1.80
N PRO A 94 3.13 1.76 -2.62
CA PRO A 94 3.06 1.26 -3.99
C PRO A 94 2.72 -0.23 -4.04
N GLU A 95 1.83 -0.61 -4.95
CA GLU A 95 1.36 -1.99 -5.10
C GLU A 95 1.28 -2.40 -6.57
N GLY A 96 1.37 -3.71 -6.83
CA GLY A 96 1.09 -4.30 -8.13
C GLY A 96 2.04 -3.84 -9.24
N ALA A 97 3.32 -3.60 -8.92
CA ALA A 97 4.27 -3.11 -9.89
C ALA A 97 4.63 -4.17 -10.94
N TYR A 98 4.68 -3.74 -12.18
CA TYR A 98 5.21 -4.54 -13.28
C TYR A 98 5.98 -3.66 -14.27
N MET A 99 6.97 -4.24 -14.91
CA MET A 99 7.82 -3.57 -15.88
C MET A 99 7.51 -4.08 -17.29
N VAL A 100 7.38 -3.16 -18.22
CA VAL A 100 7.31 -3.42 -19.66
C VAL A 100 8.58 -2.89 -20.29
N THR A 101 9.29 -3.73 -21.03
CA THR A 101 10.45 -3.32 -21.83
C THR A 101 10.09 -3.35 -23.32
N THR A 102 10.83 -2.58 -24.12
CA THR A 102 10.70 -2.60 -25.57
C THR A 102 11.94 -3.21 -26.21
N ASP A 103 11.76 -3.93 -27.33
CA ASP A 103 12.87 -4.41 -28.14
C ASP A 103 13.49 -3.27 -28.99
N GLU A 104 14.51 -3.59 -29.74
CA GLU A 104 15.23 -2.64 -30.63
C GLU A 104 14.31 -2.06 -31.73
N LYS A 105 13.16 -2.69 -31.99
CA LYS A 105 12.16 -2.24 -32.97
C LYS A 105 11.04 -1.42 -32.31
N GLY A 106 11.16 -1.15 -30.99
CA GLY A 106 10.15 -0.43 -30.22
C GLY A 106 8.89 -1.25 -29.89
N LYS A 107 8.89 -2.57 -30.11
CA LYS A 107 7.77 -3.45 -29.76
C LYS A 107 7.83 -3.82 -28.28
N SER A 108 6.71 -3.63 -27.58
CA SER A 108 6.59 -4.03 -26.18
C SER A 108 6.73 -5.54 -26.00
N LEU A 109 7.55 -5.93 -25.03
CA LEU A 109 7.72 -7.31 -24.60
C LEU A 109 6.69 -7.66 -23.51
N GLN A 110 6.66 -8.94 -23.11
CA GLN A 110 5.77 -9.40 -22.05
C GLN A 110 6.07 -8.68 -20.74
N PRO A 111 5.04 -8.21 -20.03
CA PRO A 111 5.22 -7.60 -18.71
C PRO A 111 5.90 -8.56 -17.74
N GLN A 112 6.78 -8.00 -16.91
CA GLN A 112 7.48 -8.72 -15.85
C GLN A 112 7.07 -8.16 -14.50
N ASN A 113 6.73 -9.01 -13.55
CA ASN A 113 6.43 -8.57 -12.20
C ASN A 113 7.67 -7.93 -11.55
N VAL A 114 7.46 -6.77 -10.90
CA VAL A 114 8.49 -6.09 -10.12
C VAL A 114 8.11 -6.22 -8.65
N PRO A 115 8.81 -7.04 -7.86
CA PRO A 115 8.54 -7.16 -6.45
C PRO A 115 8.82 -5.83 -5.74
N ILE A 116 7.91 -5.42 -4.87
CA ILE A 116 8.07 -4.21 -4.06
C ILE A 116 8.36 -4.63 -2.63
N GLU A 117 9.52 -4.24 -2.11
CA GLU A 117 9.85 -4.36 -0.70
C GLU A 117 9.49 -3.06 0.01
N ILE A 118 8.75 -3.18 1.11
CA ILE A 118 8.32 -2.05 1.92
C ILE A 118 9.08 -2.06 3.23
N GLU A 119 9.80 -0.98 3.53
CA GLU A 119 10.38 -0.81 4.86
C GLU A 119 9.27 -0.62 5.88
N LEU A 120 9.33 -1.36 6.99
CA LEU A 120 8.34 -1.28 8.06
C LEU A 120 8.20 0.15 8.58
N PHE A 121 6.98 0.58 8.78
CA PHE A 121 6.67 1.90 9.30
C PHE A 121 7.14 2.03 10.76
N LYS A 122 7.64 3.22 11.07
CA LYS A 122 8.07 3.63 12.42
C LYS A 122 7.20 4.80 12.88
N PRO A 123 5.97 4.54 13.35
CA PRO A 123 4.98 5.59 13.62
C PRO A 123 5.50 6.70 14.54
N ASP A 124 6.28 6.35 15.56
CA ASP A 124 6.81 7.30 16.54
C ASP A 124 7.74 8.37 15.93
N THR A 125 8.37 8.07 14.79
CA THR A 125 9.33 8.97 14.14
C THR A 125 8.84 9.54 12.82
N GLN A 126 7.95 8.83 12.13
CA GLN A 126 7.47 9.19 10.80
C GLN A 126 6.13 9.91 10.83
N TRP A 127 5.31 9.64 11.85
CA TRP A 127 3.95 10.16 11.98
C TRP A 127 3.95 11.51 12.69
N VAL A 128 3.41 12.54 12.05
CA VAL A 128 3.24 13.86 12.67
C VAL A 128 1.79 14.04 13.06
N SER A 129 1.53 13.91 14.35
CA SER A 129 0.18 13.85 14.96
C SER A 129 -0.68 15.10 14.84
N SER A 130 -0.15 16.23 14.37
CA SER A 130 -0.89 17.49 14.39
C SER A 130 -2.11 17.56 13.47
N ARG A 131 -2.29 16.59 12.58
CA ARG A 131 -3.43 16.49 11.65
C ARG A 131 -4.20 15.18 11.72
N ASN A 132 -3.57 14.13 12.17
CA ASN A 132 -4.20 12.83 12.25
C ASN A 132 -4.74 12.64 13.65
N SER A 133 -6.03 12.96 13.84
CA SER A 133 -6.79 12.57 15.04
C SER A 133 -6.95 11.04 15.15
N PHE A 134 -6.44 10.30 14.16
CA PHE A 134 -6.48 8.84 14.13
C PHE A 134 -5.07 8.28 14.35
N PRO A 135 -4.90 7.31 15.25
CA PRO A 135 -3.65 6.59 15.40
C PRO A 135 -3.35 5.80 14.11
N TYR A 136 -2.06 5.59 13.82
CA TYR A 136 -1.68 4.66 12.77
C TYR A 136 -2.25 3.27 13.06
N ALA A 137 -3.13 2.80 12.19
CA ALA A 137 -3.82 1.53 12.36
C ALA A 137 -2.95 0.37 11.84
N ASP A 138 -2.10 -0.16 12.70
CA ASP A 138 -1.34 -1.39 12.46
C ASP A 138 -2.08 -2.63 12.99
N GLY A 139 -1.48 -3.79 12.81
CA GLY A 139 -2.03 -5.05 13.32
C GLY A 139 -2.25 -5.06 14.84
N ASN A 140 -1.37 -4.40 15.62
CA ASN A 140 -1.52 -4.30 17.07
C ASN A 140 -2.69 -3.41 17.47
N TYR A 141 -2.90 -2.32 16.73
CA TYR A 141 -4.06 -1.46 16.94
C TYR A 141 -5.37 -2.23 16.75
N PHE A 142 -5.51 -2.93 15.64
CA PHE A 142 -6.71 -3.74 15.38
C PHE A 142 -6.86 -4.90 16.36
N TYR A 143 -5.75 -5.55 16.73
CA TYR A 143 -5.80 -6.59 17.74
C TYR A 143 -6.35 -6.08 19.08
N LYS A 144 -5.85 -4.94 19.58
CA LYS A 144 -6.33 -4.33 20.81
C LYS A 144 -7.79 -3.92 20.71
N GLN A 145 -8.21 -3.34 19.59
CA GLN A 145 -9.63 -3.01 19.39
C GLN A 145 -10.51 -4.26 19.43
N ASN A 146 -10.11 -5.31 18.74
CA ASN A 146 -10.86 -6.58 18.72
C ASN A 146 -10.89 -7.24 20.10
N ASP A 147 -9.82 -7.15 20.89
CA ASP A 147 -9.78 -7.66 22.26
C ASP A 147 -10.77 -6.91 23.15
N ASP A 148 -10.89 -5.60 23.01
CA ASP A 148 -11.88 -4.81 23.72
C ASP A 148 -13.33 -5.17 23.31
N PHE A 149 -13.58 -5.45 22.04
CA PHE A 149 -14.90 -5.93 21.57
C PHE A 149 -15.21 -7.38 21.95
N SER A 150 -14.20 -8.21 22.17
CA SER A 150 -14.38 -9.61 22.55
C SER A 150 -14.73 -9.80 24.02
N LYS A 151 -14.62 -8.75 24.85
CA LYS A 151 -15.02 -8.80 26.25
C LYS A 151 -16.52 -9.07 26.34
N PRO A 152 -16.96 -10.08 27.13
CA PRO A 152 -18.37 -10.36 27.27
C PRO A 152 -19.10 -9.12 27.80
N VAL A 153 -20.01 -8.61 27.01
CA VAL A 153 -20.95 -7.60 27.51
C VAL A 153 -22.09 -8.40 28.14
N ASP A 154 -22.31 -8.16 29.42
CA ASP A 154 -23.49 -8.73 30.11
C ASP A 154 -24.74 -8.07 29.55
N CYS A 155 -25.23 -8.59 28.45
CA CYS A 155 -26.44 -8.13 27.81
C CYS A 155 -27.47 -9.26 27.71
N ASP A 156 -28.63 -9.02 28.22
CA ASP A 156 -29.79 -9.93 28.13
C ASP A 156 -30.31 -10.15 26.70
N MET A 157 -29.73 -9.47 25.74
CA MET A 157 -30.15 -9.54 24.33
C MET A 157 -29.10 -10.18 23.45
N LEU A 158 -29.51 -11.17 22.66
CA LEU A 158 -28.71 -11.68 21.55
C LEU A 158 -28.46 -10.55 20.53
N SER A 159 -27.20 -10.12 20.41
CA SER A 159 -26.80 -9.19 19.36
C SER A 159 -26.68 -9.94 18.04
N LEU A 160 -27.79 -10.03 17.31
CA LEU A 160 -27.80 -10.60 15.97
C LEU A 160 -27.66 -9.49 14.94
N PHE A 161 -26.79 -9.69 13.95
CA PHE A 161 -26.65 -8.77 12.82
C PHE A 161 -26.88 -9.51 11.50
N PRO A 162 -27.72 -8.99 10.61
CA PRO A 162 -28.57 -7.82 10.76
C PRO A 162 -29.66 -8.02 11.85
N ALA A 163 -30.06 -6.89 12.48
CA ALA A 163 -31.03 -6.95 13.58
C ALA A 163 -32.35 -7.60 13.12
N PRO A 164 -32.78 -8.68 13.75
CA PRO A 164 -34.04 -9.37 13.37
C PRO A 164 -35.24 -8.47 13.70
N LYS A 165 -36.29 -8.56 12.89
CA LYS A 165 -37.54 -7.81 13.12
C LYS A 165 -38.29 -8.29 14.35
N LYS A 166 -38.11 -9.56 14.73
CA LYS A 166 -38.73 -10.16 15.90
C LYS A 166 -37.83 -11.24 16.47
N VAL A 167 -37.66 -11.26 17.78
CA VAL A 167 -36.93 -12.30 18.53
C VAL A 167 -37.81 -12.83 19.60
N GLU A 168 -37.99 -14.18 19.65
CA GLU A 168 -38.68 -14.86 20.73
C GLU A 168 -37.69 -15.81 21.42
N LYS A 169 -37.52 -15.64 22.73
CA LYS A 169 -36.70 -16.55 23.54
C LYS A 169 -37.53 -17.78 23.86
N THR A 170 -37.10 -18.94 23.40
CA THR A 170 -37.82 -20.23 23.65
C THR A 170 -37.36 -20.92 24.92
N GLY A 171 -36.35 -20.42 25.63
CA GLY A 171 -35.77 -21.03 26.82
C GLY A 171 -34.96 -22.31 26.58
N GLY A 172 -34.85 -22.74 25.34
CA GLY A 172 -34.01 -23.88 24.96
C GLY A 172 -32.52 -23.49 24.92
N VAL A 173 -31.66 -24.40 25.36
CA VAL A 173 -30.20 -24.27 25.25
C VAL A 173 -29.69 -25.34 24.28
N SER A 174 -28.93 -24.92 23.27
CA SER A 174 -28.24 -25.83 22.36
C SER A 174 -26.73 -25.68 22.55
N SER A 175 -26.04 -26.80 22.78
CA SER A 175 -24.59 -26.81 22.80
C SER A 175 -24.05 -27.38 21.48
N PHE A 176 -23.09 -26.69 20.89
CA PHE A 176 -22.42 -27.13 19.67
C PHE A 176 -21.07 -27.76 20.06
N SER A 177 -21.00 -29.08 20.01
CA SER A 177 -19.76 -29.82 20.25
C SER A 177 -19.03 -30.22 18.97
N GLN A 178 -19.59 -29.91 17.80
CA GLN A 178 -19.05 -30.28 16.49
C GLN A 178 -19.10 -29.12 15.50
N LYS A 179 -18.44 -29.31 14.37
CA LYS A 179 -18.37 -28.34 13.28
C LYS A 179 -19.77 -27.98 12.77
N VAL A 180 -20.08 -26.70 12.81
CA VAL A 180 -21.30 -26.15 12.20
C VAL A 180 -21.02 -25.78 10.76
N CYS A 181 -21.77 -26.32 9.81
CA CYS A 181 -21.71 -25.91 8.40
C CYS A 181 -22.86 -24.94 8.12
N LEU A 182 -22.55 -23.72 7.76
CA LEU A 182 -23.51 -22.76 7.23
C LEU A 182 -23.64 -22.98 5.72
N LYS A 183 -24.87 -23.18 5.25
CA LYS A 183 -25.18 -23.27 3.83
C LYS A 183 -25.98 -22.03 3.45
N PHE A 184 -25.49 -21.30 2.46
CA PHE A 184 -26.19 -20.14 1.90
C PHE A 184 -26.83 -20.59 0.58
N ASP A 185 -28.12 -20.32 0.42
CA ASP A 185 -28.85 -20.52 -0.83
C ASP A 185 -28.79 -19.26 -1.70
#